data_8f8cca3e34108b8eeaf65e8f7c8fdce9
#
_entry.id   8f8cca3e34108b8eeaf65e8f7c8fdce9
#
_cell.length_a   1.000
_cell.length_b   1.000
_cell.length_c   1.000
_cell.angle_alpha   90.00
_cell.angle_beta   90.00
_cell.angle_gamma   90.00
#
_symmetry.space_group_name_H-M   'P 1'
#
loop_
_entity.id
_entity.type
_entity.pdbx_description
1 polymer ?
#
loop_
_entity_poly.entity_id
_entity_poly.type
_entity_poly.pdbx_seq_one_letter_code
_entity_poly.pdbx_strand_id
1 'polypeptide(L)'
;MKTDIEIAQEAVMEPIKNVAARCGISEDDLELYGKYKAKISDEYINSVKDNEDGKLILVTAINPTPAGEGKTTITVGLGEAFGKLGKKAVIALREPSLGPCFGIKGGAAGGGYAQVVPMEELNLHFTGDFHAITSANNLCAALLDNHIQQGNELGIDPRCVTWKRCMDMNDRVLRNIVVGLGSKVDGTVREDHFVITVASEIMAVLCLATDMKDLKERLGKMVVAYNYQGQPVTASDIKAVGSMAALLKDALKPNLIQTLEHTPALVHGGPFANIAHGCNSVRATKTALKMADYVITEAGFGADLGAEKFFDIKCRKSDLKPDAVVLVATVRALKYNGGVPKDQLSEENLDALKRGIVNLEKHIENIQKYQVPVVVTLNSFLTDTPAEYEFICL
;
A
#
# COMPACT_ATOMS: atom_id res chain seq x y z
N MET A 1 2.76 -28.39 -9.75
CA MET A 1 3.46 -27.10 -9.53
C MET A 1 3.24 -26.76 -8.05
N LYS A 2 4.28 -26.33 -7.32
CA LYS A 2 4.12 -25.92 -5.91
C LYS A 2 3.25 -24.68 -5.80
N THR A 3 2.50 -24.58 -4.73
CA THR A 3 1.72 -23.37 -4.39
C THR A 3 2.65 -22.27 -3.86
N ASP A 4 2.17 -21.02 -3.88
CA ASP A 4 2.96 -19.87 -3.37
C ASP A 4 3.38 -20.07 -1.92
N ILE A 5 2.52 -20.65 -1.07
CA ILE A 5 2.82 -20.92 0.33
C ILE A 5 3.88 -22.02 0.49
N GLU A 6 3.83 -23.09 -0.30
CA GLU A 6 4.85 -24.15 -0.28
C GLU A 6 6.23 -23.60 -0.68
N ILE A 7 6.28 -22.74 -1.70
CA ILE A 7 7.51 -22.08 -2.13
C ILE A 7 8.05 -21.17 -1.01
N ALA A 8 7.20 -20.37 -0.37
CA ALA A 8 7.60 -19.47 0.71
C ALA A 8 8.08 -20.24 1.96
N GLN A 9 7.44 -21.38 2.31
CA GLN A 9 7.81 -22.19 3.46
C GLN A 9 9.14 -22.94 3.25
N GLU A 10 9.48 -23.29 2.04
CA GLU A 10 10.77 -23.90 1.70
C GLU A 10 11.91 -22.89 1.57
N ALA A 11 11.63 -21.60 1.62
CA ALA A 11 12.63 -20.56 1.45
C ALA A 11 13.69 -20.58 2.54
N VAL A 12 14.95 -20.52 2.15
CA VAL A 12 16.08 -20.37 3.08
C VAL A 12 16.34 -18.89 3.29
N MET A 13 15.69 -18.30 4.29
CA MET A 13 15.84 -16.87 4.61
C MET A 13 17.17 -16.57 5.30
N GLU A 14 17.79 -15.46 4.93
CA GLU A 14 18.94 -14.90 5.64
C GLU A 14 18.48 -14.10 6.86
N PRO A 15 19.29 -14.05 7.95
CA PRO A 15 19.05 -13.12 9.04
C PRO A 15 18.92 -11.68 8.52
N ILE A 16 17.92 -10.94 9.00
CA ILE A 16 17.62 -9.61 8.47
C ILE A 16 18.78 -8.62 8.58
N LYS A 17 19.65 -8.77 9.58
CA LYS A 17 20.87 -7.98 9.74
C LYS A 17 21.85 -8.15 8.55
N ASN A 18 21.90 -9.33 7.96
CA ASN A 18 22.74 -9.56 6.79
C ASN A 18 22.16 -8.88 5.54
N VAL A 19 20.84 -8.91 5.40
CA VAL A 19 20.12 -8.20 4.33
C VAL A 19 20.32 -6.69 4.47
N ALA A 20 20.18 -6.17 5.69
CA ALA A 20 20.38 -4.76 6.03
C ALA A 20 21.80 -4.28 5.70
N ALA A 21 22.81 -5.08 6.02
CA ALA A 21 24.21 -4.75 5.75
C ALA A 21 24.51 -4.52 4.26
N ARG A 22 23.79 -5.22 3.35
CA ARG A 22 23.90 -4.98 1.89
C ARG A 22 23.40 -3.59 1.48
N CYS A 23 22.52 -3.01 2.28
CA CYS A 23 22.01 -1.65 2.08
C CYS A 23 22.84 -0.59 2.82
N GLY A 24 23.87 -1.00 3.57
CA GLY A 24 24.67 -0.12 4.39
C GLY A 24 24.01 0.25 5.72
N ILE A 25 23.05 -0.55 6.19
CA ILE A 25 22.38 -0.37 7.49
C ILE A 25 23.12 -1.23 8.51
N SER A 26 23.58 -0.61 9.61
CA SER A 26 24.19 -1.32 10.74
C SER A 26 23.13 -2.04 11.58
N GLU A 27 23.57 -3.04 12.38
CA GLU A 27 22.65 -3.73 13.31
C GLU A 27 22.08 -2.76 14.35
N ASP A 28 22.84 -1.75 14.78
CA ASP A 28 22.43 -0.75 15.75
C ASP A 28 21.32 0.19 15.20
N ASP A 29 21.18 0.28 13.89
CA ASP A 29 20.15 1.04 13.20
C ASP A 29 18.86 0.26 12.96
N LEU A 30 18.78 -1.00 13.44
CA LEU A 30 17.64 -1.88 13.27
C LEU A 30 16.91 -2.12 14.60
N GLU A 31 15.59 -2.02 14.56
CA GLU A 31 14.71 -2.55 15.60
C GLU A 31 14.24 -3.93 15.16
N LEU A 32 14.80 -5.00 15.73
CA LEU A 32 14.55 -6.37 15.30
C LEU A 32 13.16 -6.85 15.72
N TYR A 33 12.41 -7.40 14.78
CA TYR A 33 11.13 -8.10 14.98
C TYR A 33 11.34 -9.60 14.67
N GLY A 34 12.12 -10.26 15.49
CA GLY A 34 12.58 -11.62 15.27
C GLY A 34 13.80 -11.66 14.33
N LYS A 35 14.02 -12.83 13.71
CA LYS A 35 15.25 -13.11 12.95
C LYS A 35 15.22 -12.51 11.52
N TYR A 36 14.03 -12.36 10.94
CA TYR A 36 13.86 -12.13 9.50
C TYR A 36 13.15 -10.82 9.14
N LYS A 37 12.81 -10.02 10.14
CA LYS A 37 12.15 -8.70 9.98
C LYS A 37 12.79 -7.67 10.89
N ALA A 38 12.82 -6.43 10.47
CA ALA A 38 13.22 -5.31 11.31
C ALA A 38 12.53 -4.01 10.86
N LYS A 39 12.46 -3.05 11.77
CA LYS A 39 12.18 -1.66 11.40
C LYS A 39 13.50 -0.89 11.27
N ILE A 40 13.52 0.08 10.37
CA ILE A 40 14.66 0.97 10.18
C ILE A 40 14.51 2.16 11.13
N SER A 41 15.57 2.46 11.89
CA SER A 41 15.58 3.54 12.87
C SER A 41 15.47 4.93 12.23
N ASP A 42 14.96 5.89 13.00
CA ASP A 42 14.92 7.29 12.59
C ASP A 42 16.32 7.89 12.46
N GLU A 43 17.26 7.41 13.26
CA GLU A 43 18.66 7.78 13.25
C GLU A 43 19.30 7.47 11.90
N TYR A 44 19.10 6.23 11.41
CA TYR A 44 19.59 5.85 10.08
C TYR A 44 18.94 6.68 8.97
N ILE A 45 17.61 6.82 8.97
CA ILE A 45 16.89 7.58 7.95
C ILE A 45 17.42 9.02 7.88
N ASN A 46 17.67 9.63 9.04
CA ASN A 46 18.22 10.98 9.11
C ASN A 46 19.70 11.04 8.66
N SER A 47 20.48 10.01 8.92
CA SER A 47 21.90 9.96 8.51
C SER A 47 22.09 9.90 7.00
N VAL A 48 21.15 9.26 6.28
CA VAL A 48 21.24 9.08 4.81
C VAL A 48 20.45 10.12 4.01
N LYS A 49 19.70 11.02 4.67
CA LYS A 49 18.78 11.96 3.99
C LYS A 49 19.41 12.81 2.89
N ASP A 50 20.71 13.12 3.04
CA ASP A 50 21.46 13.99 2.14
C ASP A 50 22.22 13.18 1.05
N ASN A 51 22.11 11.84 1.04
CA ASN A 51 22.65 11.02 -0.03
C ASN A 51 21.98 11.32 -1.37
N GLU A 52 22.65 11.04 -2.47
CA GLU A 52 22.03 11.10 -3.81
C GLU A 52 20.90 10.08 -3.92
N ASP A 53 19.84 10.43 -4.65
CA ASP A 53 18.74 9.52 -4.93
C ASP A 53 19.11 8.50 -6.00
N GLY A 54 18.75 7.24 -5.76
CA GLY A 54 18.75 6.22 -6.80
C GLY A 54 17.63 6.44 -7.83
N LYS A 55 17.56 5.56 -8.82
CA LYS A 55 16.56 5.59 -9.88
C LYS A 55 15.25 4.98 -9.43
N LEU A 56 14.15 5.72 -9.56
CA LEU A 56 12.80 5.26 -9.17
C LEU A 56 12.07 4.64 -10.36
N ILE A 57 11.69 3.38 -10.24
CA ILE A 57 10.92 2.64 -11.23
C ILE A 57 9.53 2.35 -10.67
N LEU A 58 8.50 2.84 -11.35
CA LEU A 58 7.12 2.57 -10.99
C LEU A 58 6.59 1.38 -11.81
N VAL A 59 6.09 0.35 -11.14
CA VAL A 59 5.35 -0.75 -11.78
C VAL A 59 3.85 -0.48 -11.63
N THR A 60 3.15 -0.47 -12.75
CA THR A 60 1.69 -0.34 -12.81
C THR A 60 1.13 -1.34 -13.83
N ALA A 61 -0.16 -1.31 -14.11
CA ALA A 61 -0.77 -2.22 -15.08
C ALA A 61 -1.90 -1.54 -15.85
N ILE A 62 -2.37 -2.19 -16.90
CA ILE A 62 -3.63 -1.86 -17.54
C ILE A 62 -4.79 -2.08 -16.57
N ASN A 63 -6.03 -1.80 -16.99
CA ASN A 63 -7.21 -1.99 -16.14
C ASN A 63 -7.22 -3.38 -15.50
N PRO A 64 -7.47 -3.47 -14.17
CA PRO A 64 -7.45 -4.74 -13.48
C PRO A 64 -8.61 -5.64 -13.90
N THR A 65 -8.30 -6.92 -14.06
CA THR A 65 -9.30 -7.98 -14.23
C THR A 65 -9.53 -8.72 -12.91
N PRO A 66 -10.60 -9.51 -12.78
CA PRO A 66 -10.82 -10.32 -11.59
C PRO A 66 -9.69 -11.32 -11.27
N ALA A 67 -8.89 -11.70 -12.26
CA ALA A 67 -7.75 -12.60 -12.08
C ALA A 67 -6.49 -11.89 -11.56
N GLY A 68 -6.43 -10.55 -11.64
CA GLY A 68 -5.23 -9.76 -11.36
C GLY A 68 -4.22 -9.76 -12.50
N GLU A 69 -3.36 -8.72 -12.55
CA GLU A 69 -2.37 -8.54 -13.62
C GLU A 69 -0.94 -8.94 -13.18
N GLY A 70 -0.75 -9.32 -11.92
CA GLY A 70 0.54 -9.75 -11.40
C GLY A 70 1.55 -8.61 -11.17
N LYS A 71 1.09 -7.38 -10.90
CA LYS A 71 1.99 -6.24 -10.61
C LYS A 71 3.02 -6.54 -9.54
N THR A 72 2.61 -7.06 -8.39
CA THR A 72 3.53 -7.36 -7.28
C THR A 72 4.55 -8.42 -7.68
N THR A 73 4.12 -9.47 -8.41
CA THR A 73 5.02 -10.50 -8.94
C THR A 73 6.07 -9.89 -9.87
N ILE A 74 5.66 -9.02 -10.80
CA ILE A 74 6.59 -8.31 -11.70
C ILE A 74 7.49 -7.34 -10.90
N THR A 75 6.96 -6.63 -9.90
CA THR A 75 7.75 -5.72 -9.05
C THR A 75 8.86 -6.46 -8.30
N VAL A 76 8.52 -7.58 -7.69
CA VAL A 76 9.46 -8.44 -6.96
C VAL A 76 10.46 -9.06 -7.91
N GLY A 77 10.00 -9.73 -8.98
CA GLY A 77 10.86 -10.37 -9.97
C GLY A 77 11.83 -9.39 -10.65
N LEU A 78 11.39 -8.15 -10.93
CA LEU A 78 12.26 -7.10 -11.46
C LEU A 78 13.36 -6.72 -10.45
N GLY A 79 13.00 -6.56 -9.16
CA GLY A 79 13.97 -6.27 -8.10
C GLY A 79 15.01 -7.39 -7.94
N GLU A 80 14.58 -8.65 -7.98
CA GLU A 80 15.47 -9.82 -7.96
C GLU A 80 16.37 -9.88 -9.19
N ALA A 81 15.84 -9.55 -10.38
CA ALA A 81 16.63 -9.49 -11.61
C ALA A 81 17.74 -8.42 -11.52
N PHE A 82 17.46 -7.24 -10.97
CA PHE A 82 18.48 -6.23 -10.69
C PHE A 82 19.57 -6.77 -9.75
N GLY A 83 19.17 -7.48 -8.69
CA GLY A 83 20.11 -8.13 -7.78
C GLY A 83 21.02 -9.15 -8.47
N LYS A 84 20.44 -10.02 -9.32
CA LYS A 84 21.20 -10.99 -10.14
C LYS A 84 22.15 -10.35 -11.14
N LEU A 85 21.82 -9.16 -11.62
CA LEU A 85 22.70 -8.36 -12.48
C LEU A 85 23.77 -7.58 -11.69
N GLY A 86 23.90 -7.82 -10.38
CA GLY A 86 24.86 -7.14 -9.52
C GLY A 86 24.54 -5.68 -9.25
N LYS A 87 23.30 -5.25 -9.47
CA LYS A 87 22.85 -3.88 -9.18
C LYS A 87 22.34 -3.78 -7.75
N LYS A 88 22.63 -2.66 -7.11
CA LYS A 88 22.09 -2.36 -5.76
C LYS A 88 20.65 -1.89 -5.88
N ALA A 89 19.72 -2.80 -5.64
CA ALA A 89 18.27 -2.55 -5.77
C ALA A 89 17.55 -2.80 -4.46
N VAL A 90 16.49 -2.01 -4.22
CA VAL A 90 15.54 -2.16 -3.11
C VAL A 90 14.13 -2.09 -3.67
N ILE A 91 13.25 -2.96 -3.16
CA ILE A 91 11.85 -2.97 -3.52
C ILE A 91 11.06 -2.22 -2.43
N ALA A 92 10.09 -1.39 -2.82
CA ALA A 92 9.24 -0.68 -1.88
C ALA A 92 7.77 -1.03 -2.13
N LEU A 93 7.14 -1.73 -1.17
CA LEU A 93 5.80 -2.33 -1.31
C LEU A 93 4.84 -1.81 -0.25
N ARG A 94 3.54 -2.02 -0.50
CA ARG A 94 2.51 -1.87 0.51
C ARG A 94 2.45 -3.10 1.41
N GLU A 95 2.11 -2.87 2.67
CA GLU A 95 1.74 -3.93 3.61
C GLU A 95 0.34 -4.46 3.27
N PRO A 96 0.12 -5.78 3.24
CA PRO A 96 -1.19 -6.36 2.97
C PRO A 96 -2.14 -6.23 4.18
N SER A 97 -3.43 -6.04 3.89
CA SER A 97 -4.51 -5.99 4.88
C SER A 97 -5.10 -7.38 5.10
N LEU A 98 -5.52 -7.67 6.33
CA LEU A 98 -6.14 -8.96 6.70
C LEU A 98 -7.43 -9.23 5.92
N GLY A 99 -8.26 -8.21 5.71
CA GLY A 99 -9.51 -8.39 4.97
C GLY A 99 -9.32 -8.99 3.58
N PRO A 100 -8.54 -8.38 2.69
CA PRO A 100 -8.17 -8.99 1.40
C PRO A 100 -7.44 -10.32 1.52
N CYS A 101 -6.58 -10.49 2.53
CA CYS A 101 -5.83 -11.73 2.74
C CYS A 101 -6.75 -12.94 2.97
N PHE A 102 -7.79 -12.77 3.79
CA PHE A 102 -8.82 -13.79 4.03
C PHE A 102 -10.00 -13.70 3.04
N GLY A 103 -9.91 -12.84 2.02
CA GLY A 103 -10.91 -12.68 0.97
C GLY A 103 -10.54 -13.42 -0.32
N ILE A 104 -11.28 -13.09 -1.39
CA ILE A 104 -11.08 -13.70 -2.73
C ILE A 104 -9.69 -13.41 -3.30
N LYS A 105 -9.09 -12.26 -2.92
CA LYS A 105 -7.80 -11.83 -3.44
C LYS A 105 -6.64 -12.64 -2.89
N GLY A 106 -6.74 -13.13 -1.63
CA GLY A 106 -5.64 -13.76 -0.93
C GLY A 106 -4.56 -12.77 -0.49
N GLY A 107 -3.37 -13.30 -0.13
CA GLY A 107 -2.23 -12.50 0.30
C GLY A 107 -1.61 -11.64 -0.82
N ALA A 108 -0.70 -10.75 -0.43
CA ALA A 108 -0.07 -9.78 -1.34
C ALA A 108 1.47 -9.76 -1.16
N ALA A 109 2.10 -10.93 -1.20
CA ALA A 109 3.55 -11.10 -1.09
C ALA A 109 4.28 -11.30 -2.44
N GLY A 110 3.58 -11.22 -3.56
CA GLY A 110 4.04 -11.67 -4.87
C GLY A 110 3.44 -13.03 -5.22
N GLY A 111 4.08 -13.79 -6.12
CA GLY A 111 3.63 -15.11 -6.53
C GLY A 111 4.72 -15.94 -7.17
N GLY A 112 4.59 -17.28 -7.14
CA GLY A 112 5.60 -18.20 -7.61
C GLY A 112 6.94 -17.98 -6.93
N TYR A 113 7.99 -17.88 -7.73
CA TYR A 113 9.35 -17.61 -7.23
C TYR A 113 9.69 -16.12 -7.08
N ALA A 114 8.76 -15.22 -7.35
CA ALA A 114 8.91 -13.79 -7.13
C ALA A 114 8.06 -13.36 -5.92
N GLN A 115 8.54 -13.65 -4.72
CA GLN A 115 7.87 -13.37 -3.45
C GLN A 115 8.78 -12.65 -2.47
N VAL A 116 8.16 -11.84 -1.59
CA VAL A 116 8.79 -11.34 -0.36
C VAL A 116 8.50 -12.29 0.80
N VAL A 117 9.50 -12.50 1.65
CA VAL A 117 9.45 -13.41 2.80
C VAL A 117 9.92 -12.72 4.08
N PRO A 118 9.37 -13.08 5.26
CA PRO A 118 8.46 -14.18 5.57
C PRO A 118 7.00 -13.89 5.14
N MET A 119 6.45 -14.67 4.21
CA MET A 119 5.18 -14.40 3.55
C MET A 119 3.98 -14.49 4.52
N GLU A 120 3.93 -15.53 5.35
CA GLU A 120 2.82 -15.74 6.29
C GLU A 120 2.75 -14.61 7.32
N GLU A 121 3.89 -14.22 7.91
CA GLU A 121 3.94 -13.12 8.87
C GLU A 121 3.56 -11.78 8.24
N LEU A 122 4.02 -11.54 7.00
CA LEU A 122 3.66 -10.34 6.25
C LEU A 122 2.14 -10.23 6.03
N ASN A 123 1.48 -11.33 5.68
CA ASN A 123 0.05 -11.36 5.39
C ASN A 123 -0.84 -11.33 6.64
N LEU A 124 -0.28 -11.48 7.84
CA LEU A 124 -1.02 -11.49 9.10
C LEU A 124 -0.74 -10.22 9.91
N HIS A 125 -0.07 -10.32 11.05
CA HIS A 125 0.15 -9.18 11.94
C HIS A 125 1.46 -8.44 11.70
N PHE A 126 2.33 -8.98 10.89
CA PHE A 126 3.63 -8.46 10.46
C PHE A 126 4.48 -7.86 11.61
N THR A 127 4.46 -6.53 11.75
CA THR A 127 5.13 -5.78 12.83
C THR A 127 4.16 -4.97 13.69
N GLY A 128 2.85 -5.11 13.45
CA GLY A 128 1.80 -4.46 14.24
C GLY A 128 1.37 -3.08 13.74
N ASP A 129 1.83 -2.63 12.57
CA ASP A 129 1.53 -1.28 12.06
C ASP A 129 0.02 -1.07 11.85
N PHE A 130 -0.67 -2.05 11.28
CA PHE A 130 -2.12 -1.95 11.08
C PHE A 130 -2.89 -1.98 12.39
N HIS A 131 -2.42 -2.74 13.38
CA HIS A 131 -3.01 -2.69 14.72
C HIS A 131 -2.82 -1.32 15.36
N ALA A 132 -1.65 -0.70 15.23
CA ALA A 132 -1.39 0.65 15.72
C ALA A 132 -2.31 1.69 15.05
N ILE A 133 -2.48 1.60 13.73
CA ILE A 133 -3.38 2.47 12.96
C ILE A 133 -4.83 2.28 13.40
N THR A 134 -5.29 1.04 13.51
CA THR A 134 -6.64 0.71 14.02
C THR A 134 -6.87 1.28 15.41
N SER A 135 -5.90 1.11 16.32
CA SER A 135 -5.96 1.61 17.69
C SER A 135 -6.01 3.14 17.73
N ALA A 136 -5.17 3.81 16.95
CA ALA A 136 -5.15 5.28 16.88
C ALA A 136 -6.48 5.84 16.32
N ASN A 137 -7.02 5.20 15.28
CA ASN A 137 -8.30 5.59 14.69
C ASN A 137 -9.46 5.44 15.69
N ASN A 138 -9.52 4.32 16.38
CA ASN A 138 -10.59 4.03 17.34
C ASN A 138 -10.43 4.83 18.63
N LEU A 139 -9.20 5.17 19.03
CA LEU A 139 -8.97 6.12 20.13
C LEU A 139 -9.52 7.51 19.79
N CYS A 140 -9.31 8.01 18.58
CA CYS A 140 -9.90 9.26 18.13
C CYS A 140 -11.44 9.23 18.20
N ALA A 141 -12.07 8.14 17.77
CA ALA A 141 -13.51 7.95 17.88
C ALA A 141 -13.98 7.94 19.35
N ALA A 142 -13.25 7.25 20.23
CA ALA A 142 -13.58 7.19 21.65
C ALA A 142 -13.43 8.56 22.34
N LEU A 143 -12.39 9.33 22.00
CA LEU A 143 -12.21 10.70 22.53
C LEU A 143 -13.29 11.65 22.05
N LEU A 144 -13.72 11.51 20.79
CA LEU A 144 -14.83 12.28 20.23
C LEU A 144 -16.14 12.00 20.98
N ASP A 145 -16.50 10.71 21.15
CA ASP A 145 -17.72 10.32 21.87
C ASP A 145 -17.64 10.74 23.35
N ASN A 146 -16.48 10.61 23.99
CA ASN A 146 -16.27 11.09 25.34
C ASN A 146 -16.44 12.62 25.46
N HIS A 147 -15.94 13.39 24.49
CA HIS A 147 -16.13 14.84 24.45
C HIS A 147 -17.61 15.22 24.39
N ILE A 148 -18.40 14.56 23.54
CA ILE A 148 -19.85 14.76 23.43
C ILE A 148 -20.53 14.42 24.75
N GLN A 149 -20.16 13.32 25.39
CA GLN A 149 -20.75 12.84 26.65
C GLN A 149 -20.41 13.73 27.86
N GLN A 150 -19.21 14.30 27.91
CA GLN A 150 -18.67 15.03 29.04
C GLN A 150 -18.90 16.57 28.96
N GLY A 151 -19.99 16.99 28.38
CA GLY A 151 -20.42 18.39 28.36
C GLY A 151 -20.36 19.06 27.01
N ASN A 152 -19.72 18.46 25.99
CA ASN A 152 -19.71 18.91 24.59
C ASN A 152 -19.39 20.41 24.42
N GLU A 153 -18.29 20.88 25.03
CA GLU A 153 -17.91 22.29 25.02
C GLU A 153 -17.74 22.86 23.60
N LEU A 154 -17.37 22.00 22.62
CA LEU A 154 -17.23 22.39 21.21
C LEU A 154 -18.57 22.47 20.47
N GLY A 155 -19.69 22.09 21.12
CA GLY A 155 -21.02 22.11 20.52
C GLY A 155 -21.17 21.17 19.33
N ILE A 156 -20.52 20.01 19.35
CA ILE A 156 -20.59 19.00 18.27
C ILE A 156 -22.02 18.52 18.11
N ASP A 157 -22.54 18.55 16.89
CA ASP A 157 -23.81 17.89 16.57
C ASP A 157 -23.57 16.38 16.40
N PRO A 158 -24.14 15.52 17.28
CA PRO A 158 -23.92 14.06 17.16
C PRO A 158 -24.38 13.46 15.83
N ARG A 159 -25.26 14.15 15.09
CA ARG A 159 -25.71 13.74 13.74
C ARG A 159 -24.74 14.12 12.65
N CYS A 160 -23.75 14.98 12.96
CA CYS A 160 -22.75 15.49 12.04
C CYS A 160 -21.33 14.98 12.36
N VAL A 161 -21.23 13.83 13.02
CA VAL A 161 -19.97 13.12 13.22
C VAL A 161 -19.55 12.47 11.91
N THR A 162 -18.38 12.84 11.39
CA THR A 162 -17.81 12.30 10.15
C THR A 162 -16.80 11.20 10.39
N TRP A 163 -16.21 11.16 11.59
CA TRP A 163 -15.20 10.18 11.96
C TRP A 163 -15.80 8.80 12.16
N LYS A 164 -15.19 7.81 11.52
CA LYS A 164 -15.64 6.41 11.54
C LYS A 164 -14.67 5.57 12.35
N ARG A 165 -15.18 4.51 12.95
CA ARG A 165 -14.33 3.44 13.51
C ARG A 165 -13.70 2.62 12.40
N CYS A 166 -12.69 1.84 12.71
CA CYS A 166 -12.11 0.92 11.74
C CYS A 166 -11.77 -0.44 12.37
N MET A 167 -11.69 -1.44 11.51
CA MET A 167 -11.22 -2.78 11.81
C MET A 167 -10.60 -3.36 10.54
N ASP A 168 -9.48 -4.07 10.65
CA ASP A 168 -8.78 -4.59 9.48
C ASP A 168 -9.39 -5.91 8.99
N MET A 169 -10.69 -5.88 8.72
CA MET A 169 -11.45 -7.03 8.23
C MET A 169 -12.59 -6.56 7.30
N ASN A 170 -12.92 -7.36 6.30
CA ASN A 170 -14.11 -7.14 5.48
C ASN A 170 -15.35 -7.62 6.24
N ASP A 171 -16.08 -6.71 6.87
CA ASP A 171 -17.33 -6.99 7.56
C ASP A 171 -18.45 -6.04 7.10
N ARG A 172 -19.37 -6.56 6.27
CA ARG A 172 -20.46 -5.76 5.73
C ARG A 172 -21.54 -5.41 6.76
N VAL A 173 -21.65 -6.20 7.84
CA VAL A 173 -22.65 -5.99 8.89
C VAL A 173 -22.32 -4.74 9.72
N LEU A 174 -21.05 -4.39 9.82
CA LEU A 174 -20.58 -3.21 10.56
C LEU A 174 -20.61 -1.90 9.75
N ARG A 175 -21.12 -1.92 8.52
CA ARG A 175 -21.17 -0.72 7.66
C ARG A 175 -22.12 0.34 8.16
N ASN A 176 -23.22 -0.05 8.79
CA ASN A 176 -24.17 0.85 9.41
C ASN A 176 -24.61 0.22 10.73
N ILE A 177 -24.30 0.86 11.83
CA ILE A 177 -24.58 0.40 13.18
C ILE A 177 -25.13 1.55 14.02
N VAL A 178 -25.72 1.23 15.15
CA VAL A 178 -26.11 2.20 16.18
C VAL A 178 -25.20 2.02 17.37
N VAL A 179 -24.58 3.10 17.84
CA VAL A 179 -23.73 3.14 19.04
C VAL A 179 -24.40 3.92 20.16
N GLY A 180 -23.88 3.78 21.39
CA GLY A 180 -24.38 4.49 22.56
C GLY A 180 -25.73 3.98 23.08
N LEU A 181 -26.13 2.75 22.69
CA LEU A 181 -27.32 2.11 23.25
C LEU A 181 -27.07 1.68 24.70
N GLY A 182 -28.12 1.79 25.53
CA GLY A 182 -28.10 1.40 26.94
C GLY A 182 -28.55 2.53 27.85
N SER A 183 -27.79 2.77 28.91
CA SER A 183 -28.13 3.78 29.93
C SER A 183 -27.51 5.14 29.62
N LYS A 184 -27.83 6.14 30.43
CA LYS A 184 -27.26 7.50 30.31
C LYS A 184 -25.75 7.58 30.31
N VAL A 185 -25.05 6.58 30.87
CA VAL A 185 -23.58 6.52 30.95
C VAL A 185 -22.92 5.86 29.72
N ASP A 186 -23.74 5.27 28.84
CA ASP A 186 -23.23 4.52 27.68
C ASP A 186 -22.99 5.41 26.44
N GLY A 187 -23.21 6.71 26.55
CA GLY A 187 -22.96 7.70 25.51
C GLY A 187 -24.24 8.23 24.82
N THR A 188 -24.04 8.97 23.77
CA THR A 188 -25.14 9.52 22.95
C THR A 188 -25.47 8.56 21.81
N VAL A 189 -26.75 8.18 21.72
CA VAL A 189 -27.22 7.28 20.65
C VAL A 189 -27.10 7.97 19.30
N ARG A 190 -26.36 7.36 18.39
CA ARG A 190 -26.18 7.83 17.02
C ARG A 190 -25.86 6.70 16.06
N GLU A 191 -26.00 6.96 14.76
CA GLU A 191 -25.45 6.10 13.72
C GLU A 191 -23.93 6.19 13.69
N ASP A 192 -23.28 5.05 13.47
CA ASP A 192 -21.85 4.94 13.24
C ASP A 192 -21.57 3.80 12.23
N HIS A 193 -20.33 3.61 11.87
CA HIS A 193 -19.91 2.51 11.00
C HIS A 193 -18.43 2.23 11.11
N PHE A 194 -18.04 1.03 10.68
CA PHE A 194 -16.64 0.63 10.57
C PHE A 194 -16.21 0.65 9.11
N VAL A 195 -15.05 1.23 8.85
CA VAL A 195 -14.30 1.06 7.60
C VAL A 195 -13.18 0.05 7.82
N ILE A 196 -12.67 -0.56 6.76
CA ILE A 196 -11.46 -1.36 6.86
C ILE A 196 -10.26 -0.44 7.15
N THR A 197 -9.30 -0.90 7.96
CA THR A 197 -8.16 -0.06 8.41
C THR A 197 -7.41 0.63 7.26
N VAL A 198 -7.24 -0.05 6.15
CA VAL A 198 -6.56 0.49 4.95
C VAL A 198 -7.37 1.57 4.21
N ALA A 199 -8.63 1.76 4.56
CA ALA A 199 -9.48 2.86 4.08
C ALA A 199 -9.59 4.01 5.10
N SER A 200 -8.95 3.90 6.27
CA SER A 200 -8.96 4.96 7.28
C SER A 200 -8.14 6.17 6.82
N GLU A 201 -8.53 7.36 7.28
CA GLU A 201 -7.80 8.59 7.02
C GLU A 201 -6.39 8.55 7.66
N ILE A 202 -6.25 7.91 8.84
CA ILE A 202 -4.96 7.74 9.51
C ILE A 202 -3.98 6.93 8.67
N MET A 203 -4.43 5.88 7.97
CA MET A 203 -3.57 5.13 7.04
C MET A 203 -3.02 6.05 5.94
N ALA A 204 -3.86 6.89 5.33
CA ALA A 204 -3.43 7.83 4.30
C ALA A 204 -2.48 8.90 4.86
N VAL A 205 -2.78 9.44 6.03
CA VAL A 205 -1.95 10.44 6.71
C VAL A 205 -0.57 9.86 7.05
N LEU A 206 -0.50 8.67 7.65
CA LEU A 206 0.77 8.01 7.98
C LEU A 206 1.62 7.75 6.72
N CYS A 207 1.01 7.32 5.63
CA CYS A 207 1.72 7.04 4.38
C CYS A 207 2.24 8.30 3.67
N LEU A 208 1.66 9.47 3.93
CA LEU A 208 2.12 10.75 3.38
C LEU A 208 3.06 11.51 4.33
N ALA A 209 3.13 11.12 5.60
CA ALA A 209 3.98 11.77 6.59
C ALA A 209 5.47 11.51 6.32
N THR A 210 6.29 12.53 6.55
CA THR A 210 7.75 12.46 6.39
C THR A 210 8.46 12.15 7.70
N ASP A 211 7.92 12.62 8.81
CA ASP A 211 8.44 12.44 10.16
C ASP A 211 7.33 12.59 11.22
N MET A 212 7.70 12.47 12.49
CA MET A 212 6.74 12.55 13.61
C MET A 212 6.11 13.95 13.74
N LYS A 213 6.82 15.02 13.37
CA LYS A 213 6.29 16.38 13.42
C LYS A 213 5.23 16.57 12.34
N ASP A 214 5.54 16.20 11.10
CA ASP A 214 4.59 16.26 9.97
C ASP A 214 3.38 15.34 10.23
N LEU A 215 3.60 14.14 10.80
CA LEU A 215 2.51 13.26 11.22
C LEU A 215 1.54 13.96 12.17
N LYS A 216 2.03 14.60 13.24
CA LYS A 216 1.20 15.33 14.20
C LYS A 216 0.45 16.49 13.57
N GLU A 217 1.10 17.26 12.68
CA GLU A 217 0.47 18.36 11.96
C GLU A 217 -0.68 17.90 11.08
N ARG A 218 -0.50 16.78 10.37
CA ARG A 218 -1.54 16.16 9.51
C ARG A 218 -2.69 15.59 10.34
N LEU A 219 -2.38 14.83 11.39
CA LEU A 219 -3.39 14.29 12.30
C LEU A 219 -4.26 15.40 12.89
N GLY A 220 -3.63 16.51 13.26
CA GLY A 220 -4.33 17.65 13.85
C GLY A 220 -5.36 18.32 12.94
N LYS A 221 -5.16 18.24 11.63
CA LYS A 221 -6.04 18.85 10.62
C LYS A 221 -7.23 17.96 10.21
N MET A 222 -7.27 16.70 10.64
CA MET A 222 -8.37 15.79 10.30
C MET A 222 -9.68 16.31 10.90
N VAL A 223 -10.71 16.44 10.06
CA VAL A 223 -12.05 16.85 10.48
C VAL A 223 -12.78 15.62 11.00
N VAL A 224 -13.19 15.67 12.27
CA VAL A 224 -13.85 14.54 12.96
C VAL A 224 -15.36 14.71 13.10
N ALA A 225 -15.85 15.96 13.08
CA ALA A 225 -17.27 16.28 13.19
C ALA A 225 -17.53 17.73 12.72
N TYR A 226 -18.81 18.11 12.71
CA TYR A 226 -19.23 19.51 12.63
C TYR A 226 -20.04 19.88 13.87
N ASN A 227 -19.92 21.13 14.30
CA ASN A 227 -20.70 21.66 15.42
C ASN A 227 -22.10 22.13 14.97
N TYR A 228 -22.97 22.52 15.92
CA TYR A 228 -24.32 23.00 15.62
C TYR A 228 -24.36 24.24 14.72
N GLN A 229 -23.26 24.98 14.57
CA GLN A 229 -23.12 26.12 13.68
C GLN A 229 -22.59 25.72 12.29
N GLY A 230 -22.36 24.41 12.04
CA GLY A 230 -21.83 23.91 10.79
C GLY A 230 -20.33 24.13 10.62
N GLN A 231 -19.60 24.47 11.67
CA GLN A 231 -18.14 24.65 11.63
C GLN A 231 -17.45 23.30 11.83
N PRO A 232 -16.32 23.04 11.13
CA PRO A 232 -15.57 21.80 11.30
C PRO A 232 -14.90 21.74 12.68
N VAL A 233 -14.94 20.56 13.28
CA VAL A 233 -14.20 20.22 14.50
C VAL A 233 -13.11 19.24 14.12
N THR A 234 -11.88 19.52 14.53
CA THR A 234 -10.69 18.75 14.15
C THR A 234 -10.23 17.83 15.28
N ALA A 235 -9.31 16.90 14.94
CA ALA A 235 -8.65 16.06 15.94
C ALA A 235 -7.80 16.87 16.92
N SER A 236 -7.31 18.07 16.53
CA SER A 236 -6.65 19.00 17.44
C SER A 236 -7.61 19.59 18.46
N ASP A 237 -8.84 19.95 18.04
CA ASP A 237 -9.83 20.57 18.93
C ASP A 237 -10.26 19.61 20.06
N ILE A 238 -10.41 18.32 19.75
CA ILE A 238 -10.68 17.27 20.77
C ILE A 238 -9.41 16.76 21.47
N LYS A 239 -8.25 17.36 21.24
CA LYS A 239 -6.94 17.05 21.87
C LYS A 239 -6.46 15.60 21.64
N ALA A 240 -6.83 14.97 20.52
CA ALA A 240 -6.52 13.57 20.23
C ALA A 240 -5.11 13.34 19.68
N VAL A 241 -4.46 14.36 19.11
CA VAL A 241 -3.22 14.25 18.34
C VAL A 241 -2.08 13.56 19.08
N GLY A 242 -1.83 13.95 20.33
CA GLY A 242 -0.72 13.41 21.13
C GLY A 242 -0.84 11.90 21.37
N SER A 243 -2.04 11.47 21.75
CA SER A 243 -2.34 10.06 22.03
C SER A 243 -2.29 9.20 20.76
N MET A 244 -2.83 9.70 19.64
CA MET A 244 -2.72 9.02 18.34
C MET A 244 -1.27 8.89 17.90
N ALA A 245 -0.48 9.96 18.01
CA ALA A 245 0.93 9.96 17.63
C ALA A 245 1.77 8.99 18.48
N ALA A 246 1.44 8.86 19.78
CA ALA A 246 2.09 7.88 20.66
C ALA A 246 1.83 6.44 20.20
N LEU A 247 0.59 6.11 19.81
CA LEU A 247 0.25 4.79 19.27
C LEU A 247 0.93 4.51 17.91
N LEU A 248 1.15 5.55 17.10
CA LEU A 248 1.73 5.44 15.75
C LEU A 248 3.25 5.54 15.72
N LYS A 249 3.92 5.72 16.88
CA LYS A 249 5.36 5.97 16.96
C LYS A 249 6.19 4.94 16.19
N ASP A 250 5.95 3.67 16.45
CA ASP A 250 6.72 2.59 15.81
C ASP A 250 6.19 2.25 14.41
N ALA A 251 4.88 2.43 14.19
CA ALA A 251 4.25 2.25 12.88
C ALA A 251 4.73 3.27 11.82
N LEU A 252 5.35 4.38 12.22
CA LEU A 252 5.93 5.37 11.31
C LEU A 252 7.25 4.90 10.68
N LYS A 253 7.93 3.91 11.28
CA LYS A 253 9.20 3.38 10.79
C LYS A 253 8.98 2.32 9.70
N PRO A 254 9.66 2.41 8.54
CA PRO A 254 9.55 1.39 7.50
C PRO A 254 10.04 0.02 7.96
N ASN A 255 9.36 -1.04 7.49
CA ASN A 255 9.75 -2.42 7.75
C ASN A 255 10.68 -2.92 6.66
N LEU A 256 11.76 -3.59 7.05
CA LEU A 256 12.71 -4.26 6.18
C LEU A 256 12.49 -5.78 6.23
N ILE A 257 12.36 -6.38 5.05
CA ILE A 257 12.34 -7.83 4.81
C ILE A 257 13.17 -8.15 3.56
N GLN A 258 13.03 -9.35 3.02
CA GLN A 258 13.76 -9.81 1.84
C GLN A 258 12.85 -10.52 0.84
N THR A 259 13.31 -10.67 -0.40
CA THR A 259 12.71 -11.58 -1.38
C THR A 259 13.30 -12.99 -1.24
N LEU A 260 12.79 -13.95 -2.01
CA LEU A 260 13.35 -15.31 -2.09
C LEU A 260 14.82 -15.31 -2.52
N GLU A 261 15.23 -14.37 -3.36
CA GLU A 261 16.62 -14.17 -3.83
C GLU A 261 17.39 -13.17 -2.95
N HIS A 262 16.88 -12.89 -1.73
CA HIS A 262 17.50 -12.02 -0.73
C HIS A 262 17.67 -10.54 -1.14
N THR A 263 16.92 -10.08 -2.13
CA THR A 263 16.84 -8.64 -2.42
C THR A 263 16.12 -7.93 -1.30
N PRO A 264 16.68 -6.82 -0.76
CA PRO A 264 16.02 -6.07 0.30
C PRO A 264 14.68 -5.47 -0.15
N ALA A 265 13.67 -5.57 0.72
CA ALA A 265 12.35 -5.00 0.47
C ALA A 265 11.88 -4.17 1.68
N LEU A 266 11.50 -2.93 1.43
CA LEU A 266 10.81 -2.07 2.39
C LEU A 266 9.31 -2.24 2.22
N VAL A 267 8.63 -2.68 3.26
CA VAL A 267 7.17 -2.82 3.28
C VAL A 267 6.60 -1.87 4.32
N HIS A 268 5.76 -0.91 3.89
CA HIS A 268 5.28 0.10 4.82
C HIS A 268 3.98 0.77 4.35
N GLY A 269 2.95 0.69 5.20
CA GLY A 269 1.62 1.22 4.93
C GLY A 269 0.90 0.51 3.77
N GLY A 270 -0.42 0.62 3.74
CA GLY A 270 -1.23 -0.11 2.77
C GLY A 270 -2.52 0.60 2.35
N PRO A 271 -2.49 1.92 2.02
CA PRO A 271 -3.72 2.63 1.69
C PRO A 271 -4.34 2.08 0.41
N PHE A 272 -5.66 1.91 0.39
CA PHE A 272 -6.38 1.48 -0.80
C PHE A 272 -6.39 2.56 -1.88
N ALA A 273 -6.16 2.16 -3.13
CA ALA A 273 -6.07 3.10 -4.25
C ALA A 273 -7.42 3.73 -4.63
N ASN A 274 -8.53 3.05 -4.39
CA ASN A 274 -9.88 3.60 -4.61
C ASN A 274 -10.33 4.56 -3.51
N ILE A 275 -9.66 4.60 -2.36
CA ILE A 275 -9.99 5.48 -1.23
C ILE A 275 -8.93 6.56 -1.05
N ALA A 276 -7.64 6.20 -1.11
CA ALA A 276 -6.50 7.09 -0.90
C ALA A 276 -5.54 7.02 -2.10
N HIS A 277 -4.23 7.24 -1.88
CA HIS A 277 -3.24 7.29 -2.97
C HIS A 277 -2.73 5.91 -3.42
N GLY A 278 -3.04 4.82 -2.71
CA GLY A 278 -2.85 3.45 -3.20
C GLY A 278 -1.42 2.97 -3.43
N CYS A 279 -0.45 3.57 -2.75
CA CYS A 279 0.96 3.18 -2.81
C CYS A 279 1.56 3.15 -1.40
N ASN A 280 2.74 2.55 -1.25
CA ASN A 280 3.46 2.54 0.02
C ASN A 280 3.78 3.96 0.51
N SER A 281 4.32 4.06 1.72
CA SER A 281 4.59 5.36 2.33
C SER A 281 5.66 6.16 1.57
N VAL A 282 5.56 7.49 1.65
CA VAL A 282 6.59 8.43 1.21
C VAL A 282 7.92 8.11 1.90
N ARG A 283 7.85 7.85 3.21
CA ARG A 283 9.02 7.57 4.03
C ARG A 283 9.78 6.33 3.54
N ALA A 284 9.10 5.22 3.27
CA ALA A 284 9.74 4.02 2.75
C ALA A 284 10.38 4.25 1.37
N THR A 285 9.67 4.92 0.45
CA THR A 285 10.21 5.20 -0.88
C THR A 285 11.43 6.12 -0.83
N LYS A 286 11.37 7.21 -0.05
CA LYS A 286 12.52 8.12 0.10
C LYS A 286 13.72 7.45 0.77
N THR A 287 13.49 6.66 1.82
CA THR A 287 14.56 5.88 2.45
C THR A 287 15.20 4.91 1.45
N ALA A 288 14.39 4.18 0.68
CA ALA A 288 14.90 3.27 -0.34
C ALA A 288 15.79 3.98 -1.38
N LEU A 289 15.37 5.16 -1.86
CA LEU A 289 16.13 5.96 -2.82
C LEU A 289 17.50 6.40 -2.29
N LYS A 290 17.62 6.63 -0.98
CA LYS A 290 18.88 7.03 -0.33
C LYS A 290 19.84 5.88 -0.08
N MET A 291 19.37 4.64 -0.18
CA MET A 291 20.16 3.45 0.16
C MET A 291 20.42 2.51 -1.02
N ALA A 292 19.92 2.80 -2.22
CA ALA A 292 20.08 1.92 -3.38
C ALA A 292 20.18 2.71 -4.69
N ASP A 293 20.83 2.09 -5.71
CA ASP A 293 20.93 2.69 -7.04
C ASP A 293 19.61 2.62 -7.82
N TYR A 294 18.78 1.61 -7.50
CA TYR A 294 17.48 1.38 -8.12
C TYR A 294 16.43 1.07 -7.06
N VAL A 295 15.29 1.72 -7.16
CA VAL A 295 14.12 1.47 -6.31
C VAL A 295 12.94 1.07 -7.18
N ILE A 296 12.39 -0.10 -6.94
CA ILE A 296 11.23 -0.62 -7.66
C ILE A 296 10.02 -0.53 -6.73
N THR A 297 8.98 0.15 -7.16
CA THR A 297 7.74 0.30 -6.38
C THR A 297 6.52 0.09 -7.25
N GLU A 298 5.35 -0.07 -6.64
CA GLU A 298 4.10 -0.28 -7.36
C GLU A 298 3.00 0.68 -6.92
N ALA A 299 1.99 0.84 -7.79
CA ALA A 299 0.73 1.51 -7.49
C ALA A 299 -0.45 0.55 -7.66
N GLY A 300 -1.46 0.69 -6.78
CA GLY A 300 -2.64 -0.19 -6.79
C GLY A 300 -3.56 0.05 -7.97
N PHE A 301 -4.34 -0.95 -8.35
CA PHE A 301 -5.24 -0.92 -9.51
C PHE A 301 -4.50 -0.72 -10.85
N GLY A 302 -5.19 -0.14 -11.85
CA GLY A 302 -4.61 0.18 -13.15
C GLY A 302 -3.91 1.54 -13.18
N ALA A 303 -3.27 1.83 -14.30
CA ALA A 303 -2.54 3.08 -14.49
C ALA A 303 -3.46 4.30 -14.52
N ASP A 304 -4.70 4.12 -14.92
CA ASP A 304 -5.78 5.11 -14.94
C ASP A 304 -6.29 5.52 -13.54
N LEU A 305 -5.87 4.83 -12.49
CA LEU A 305 -6.21 5.13 -11.11
C LEU A 305 -4.97 5.22 -10.22
N GLY A 306 -4.26 4.10 -10.05
CA GLY A 306 -3.15 4.00 -9.11
C GLY A 306 -1.92 4.79 -9.56
N ALA A 307 -1.51 4.70 -10.82
CA ALA A 307 -0.39 5.48 -11.31
C ALA A 307 -0.72 6.99 -11.33
N GLU A 308 -1.94 7.39 -11.73
CA GLU A 308 -2.37 8.79 -11.64
C GLU A 308 -2.24 9.31 -10.20
N LYS A 309 -2.75 8.58 -9.21
CA LYS A 309 -2.61 8.98 -7.79
C LYS A 309 -1.16 8.96 -7.30
N PHE A 310 -0.34 8.06 -7.82
CA PHE A 310 1.10 8.04 -7.52
C PHE A 310 1.75 9.35 -7.99
N PHE A 311 1.53 9.74 -9.24
CA PHE A 311 2.08 10.98 -9.79
C PHE A 311 1.46 12.22 -9.15
N ASP A 312 0.12 12.31 -9.14
CA ASP A 312 -0.59 13.55 -8.80
C ASP A 312 -0.71 13.78 -7.29
N ILE A 313 -0.60 12.74 -6.47
CA ILE A 313 -0.64 12.86 -5.00
C ILE A 313 0.73 12.61 -4.41
N LYS A 314 1.26 11.38 -4.51
CA LYS A 314 2.49 11.00 -3.81
C LYS A 314 3.69 11.78 -4.32
N CYS A 315 3.94 11.80 -5.62
CA CYS A 315 5.07 12.50 -6.22
C CYS A 315 5.01 14.01 -5.95
N ARG A 316 3.85 14.64 -6.19
CA ARG A 316 3.68 16.08 -5.95
C ARG A 316 3.83 16.49 -4.48
N LYS A 317 3.38 15.66 -3.55
CA LYS A 317 3.47 15.94 -2.10
C LYS A 317 4.86 15.69 -1.52
N SER A 318 5.66 14.87 -2.17
CA SER A 318 6.95 14.41 -1.64
C SER A 318 8.14 14.71 -2.54
N ASP A 319 7.93 15.45 -3.63
CA ASP A 319 8.97 15.80 -4.61
C ASP A 319 9.70 14.56 -5.17
N LEU A 320 8.91 13.53 -5.49
CA LEU A 320 9.40 12.30 -6.14
C LEU A 320 9.17 12.38 -7.65
N LYS A 321 10.10 11.84 -8.42
CA LYS A 321 9.98 11.74 -9.88
C LYS A 321 10.45 10.34 -10.32
N PRO A 322 9.56 9.50 -10.86
CA PRO A 322 9.97 8.24 -11.48
C PRO A 322 10.88 8.47 -12.68
N ASP A 323 11.92 7.64 -12.80
CA ASP A 323 12.82 7.61 -13.96
C ASP A 323 12.26 6.75 -15.10
N ALA A 324 11.44 5.75 -14.77
CA ALA A 324 10.76 4.90 -15.72
C ALA A 324 9.46 4.31 -15.14
N VAL A 325 8.56 3.92 -16.02
CA VAL A 325 7.35 3.17 -15.68
C VAL A 325 7.37 1.83 -16.42
N VAL A 326 7.12 0.76 -15.67
CA VAL A 326 6.84 -0.57 -16.21
C VAL A 326 5.34 -0.79 -16.21
N LEU A 327 4.75 -0.88 -17.39
CA LEU A 327 3.32 -1.10 -17.59
C LEU A 327 3.06 -2.59 -17.85
N VAL A 328 2.46 -3.26 -16.88
CA VAL A 328 2.13 -4.69 -16.97
C VAL A 328 0.83 -4.87 -17.74
N ALA A 329 0.87 -5.72 -18.75
CA ALA A 329 -0.29 -6.21 -19.47
C ALA A 329 -0.35 -7.75 -19.39
N THR A 330 -1.53 -8.32 -19.60
CA THR A 330 -1.73 -9.75 -19.77
C THR A 330 -2.59 -10.02 -21.00
N VAL A 331 -2.33 -11.12 -21.69
CA VAL A 331 -3.17 -11.56 -22.80
C VAL A 331 -4.63 -11.68 -22.36
N ARG A 332 -4.85 -12.25 -21.17
CA ARG A 332 -6.20 -12.40 -20.58
C ARG A 332 -6.91 -11.07 -20.39
N ALA A 333 -6.22 -10.05 -19.85
CA ALA A 333 -6.81 -8.75 -19.64
C ALA A 333 -7.19 -8.08 -20.96
N LEU A 334 -6.33 -8.16 -21.96
CA LEU A 334 -6.61 -7.62 -23.29
C LEU A 334 -7.79 -8.33 -23.97
N LYS A 335 -7.87 -9.69 -23.90
CA LYS A 335 -9.04 -10.44 -24.38
C LYS A 335 -10.32 -10.04 -23.64
N TYR A 336 -10.26 -9.89 -22.31
CA TYR A 336 -11.38 -9.44 -21.49
C TYR A 336 -11.87 -8.04 -21.91
N ASN A 337 -10.95 -7.10 -22.08
CA ASN A 337 -11.24 -5.76 -22.59
C ASN A 337 -11.79 -5.80 -24.03
N GLY A 338 -11.45 -6.82 -24.81
CA GLY A 338 -12.00 -7.09 -26.16
C GLY A 338 -13.35 -7.81 -26.15
N GLY A 339 -13.95 -8.04 -24.96
CA GLY A 339 -15.30 -8.58 -24.80
C GLY A 339 -15.38 -10.10 -24.62
N VAL A 340 -14.28 -10.81 -24.33
CA VAL A 340 -14.29 -12.24 -24.02
C VAL A 340 -14.81 -12.49 -22.61
N PRO A 341 -15.78 -13.38 -22.41
CA PRO A 341 -16.24 -13.78 -21.08
C PRO A 341 -15.11 -14.38 -20.24
N LYS A 342 -15.21 -14.22 -18.90
CA LYS A 342 -14.17 -14.60 -17.95
C LYS A 342 -13.78 -16.09 -18.01
N ASP A 343 -14.73 -16.96 -18.25
CA ASP A 343 -14.58 -18.42 -18.35
C ASP A 343 -13.95 -18.89 -19.66
N GLN A 344 -13.83 -18.03 -20.67
CA GLN A 344 -13.24 -18.32 -21.98
C GLN A 344 -11.87 -17.65 -22.22
N LEU A 345 -11.30 -16.97 -21.21
CA LEU A 345 -10.03 -16.24 -21.35
C LEU A 345 -8.80 -17.14 -21.59
N SER A 346 -8.92 -18.44 -21.37
CA SER A 346 -7.87 -19.42 -21.67
C SER A 346 -7.81 -19.86 -23.14
N GLU A 347 -8.83 -19.54 -23.95
CA GLU A 347 -8.88 -19.88 -25.37
C GLU A 347 -8.22 -18.77 -26.20
N GLU A 348 -7.50 -19.16 -27.28
CA GLU A 348 -6.92 -18.20 -28.23
C GLU A 348 -8.00 -17.36 -28.89
N ASN A 349 -7.83 -16.04 -28.91
CA ASN A 349 -8.76 -15.12 -29.56
C ASN A 349 -8.09 -13.82 -30.04
N LEU A 350 -7.51 -13.89 -31.23
CA LEU A 350 -6.82 -12.73 -31.84
C LEU A 350 -7.78 -11.58 -32.18
N ASP A 351 -9.04 -11.89 -32.55
CA ASP A 351 -10.00 -10.81 -32.84
C ASP A 351 -10.41 -10.03 -31.60
N ALA A 352 -10.49 -10.69 -30.45
CA ALA A 352 -10.69 -10.03 -29.18
C ALA A 352 -9.46 -9.20 -28.78
N LEU A 353 -8.25 -9.71 -28.99
CA LEU A 353 -7.02 -8.95 -28.78
C LEU A 353 -6.99 -7.67 -29.60
N LYS A 354 -7.35 -7.74 -30.91
CA LYS A 354 -7.47 -6.54 -31.77
C LYS A 354 -8.43 -5.49 -31.22
N ARG A 355 -9.53 -5.92 -30.60
CA ARG A 355 -10.46 -4.99 -29.95
C ARG A 355 -9.95 -4.45 -28.63
N GLY A 356 -9.21 -5.26 -27.87
CA GLY A 356 -8.76 -4.92 -26.52
C GLY A 356 -7.44 -4.19 -26.45
N ILE A 357 -6.59 -4.26 -27.49
CA ILE A 357 -5.27 -3.64 -27.51
C ILE A 357 -5.32 -2.12 -27.32
N VAL A 358 -6.40 -1.48 -27.77
CA VAL A 358 -6.63 -0.03 -27.60
C VAL A 358 -6.63 0.41 -26.12
N ASN A 359 -6.92 -0.53 -25.20
CA ASN A 359 -6.82 -0.26 -23.76
C ASN A 359 -5.35 -0.11 -23.36
N LEU A 360 -4.45 -0.97 -23.84
CA LEU A 360 -3.02 -0.88 -23.58
C LEU A 360 -2.44 0.40 -24.20
N GLU A 361 -2.77 0.70 -25.46
CA GLU A 361 -2.34 1.93 -26.13
C GLU A 361 -2.75 3.17 -25.32
N LYS A 362 -3.99 3.19 -24.83
CA LYS A 362 -4.49 4.31 -24.01
C LYS A 362 -3.73 4.48 -22.70
N HIS A 363 -3.39 3.39 -22.04
CA HIS A 363 -2.56 3.47 -20.82
C HIS A 363 -1.15 3.98 -21.12
N ILE A 364 -0.53 3.56 -22.23
CA ILE A 364 0.78 4.07 -22.67
C ILE A 364 0.69 5.59 -22.89
N GLU A 365 -0.28 6.06 -23.69
CA GLU A 365 -0.51 7.49 -23.94
C GLU A 365 -0.69 8.29 -22.64
N ASN A 366 -1.46 7.77 -21.68
CA ASN A 366 -1.73 8.45 -20.42
C ASN A 366 -0.47 8.60 -19.57
N ILE A 367 0.37 7.55 -19.50
CA ILE A 367 1.63 7.61 -18.76
C ILE A 367 2.62 8.56 -19.45
N GLN A 368 2.68 8.55 -20.77
CA GLN A 368 3.57 9.43 -21.54
C GLN A 368 3.29 10.93 -21.29
N LYS A 369 2.06 11.31 -20.89
CA LYS A 369 1.73 12.69 -20.50
C LYS A 369 2.53 13.18 -19.28
N TYR A 370 3.00 12.27 -18.43
CA TYR A 370 3.90 12.58 -17.32
C TYR A 370 5.36 12.73 -17.73
N GLN A 371 5.67 12.60 -19.04
CA GLN A 371 7.02 12.73 -19.61
C GLN A 371 8.03 11.75 -18.98
N VAL A 372 7.58 10.52 -18.72
CA VAL A 372 8.39 9.44 -18.17
C VAL A 372 8.47 8.30 -19.20
N PRO A 373 9.64 7.69 -19.42
CA PRO A 373 9.78 6.50 -20.27
C PRO A 373 8.86 5.37 -19.80
N VAL A 374 8.18 4.72 -20.74
CA VAL A 374 7.28 3.59 -20.50
C VAL A 374 7.83 2.34 -21.15
N VAL A 375 7.94 1.27 -20.39
CA VAL A 375 8.26 -0.07 -20.87
C VAL A 375 7.07 -0.97 -20.62
N VAL A 376 6.52 -1.56 -21.66
CA VAL A 376 5.45 -2.56 -21.54
C VAL A 376 6.06 -3.92 -21.27
N THR A 377 5.48 -4.64 -20.30
CA THR A 377 5.82 -6.05 -20.04
C THR A 377 4.58 -6.92 -20.06
N LEU A 378 4.69 -8.09 -20.65
CA LEU A 378 3.64 -9.10 -20.63
C LEU A 378 3.88 -10.08 -19.48
N ASN A 379 2.94 -10.15 -18.56
CA ASN A 379 2.90 -11.19 -17.55
C ASN A 379 2.21 -12.42 -18.16
N SER A 380 3.02 -13.42 -18.50
CA SER A 380 2.58 -14.60 -19.28
C SER A 380 1.88 -15.64 -18.43
N PHE A 381 0.91 -16.31 -19.02
CA PHE A 381 0.25 -17.48 -18.46
C PHE A 381 0.46 -18.70 -19.38
N LEU A 382 0.41 -19.89 -18.81
CA LEU A 382 0.60 -21.15 -19.54
C LEU A 382 -0.40 -21.38 -20.69
N THR A 383 -1.52 -20.67 -20.66
CA THR A 383 -2.58 -20.75 -21.68
C THR A 383 -2.42 -19.76 -22.83
N ASP A 384 -1.48 -18.83 -22.71
CA ASP A 384 -1.23 -17.83 -23.75
C ASP A 384 -0.51 -18.48 -24.94
N THR A 385 -0.88 -18.12 -26.16
CA THR A 385 -0.33 -18.72 -27.36
C THR A 385 0.77 -17.87 -28.01
N PRO A 386 1.69 -18.47 -28.79
CA PRO A 386 2.70 -17.70 -29.53
C PRO A 386 2.10 -16.64 -30.45
N ALA A 387 0.95 -16.94 -31.11
CA ALA A 387 0.29 -15.98 -31.99
C ALA A 387 -0.26 -14.77 -31.23
N GLU A 388 -0.76 -14.97 -29.99
CA GLU A 388 -1.21 -13.87 -29.12
C GLU A 388 -0.05 -12.97 -28.69
N TYR A 389 1.10 -13.57 -28.37
CA TYR A 389 2.32 -12.78 -28.06
C TYR A 389 2.81 -11.96 -29.26
N GLU A 390 2.94 -12.62 -30.40
CA GLU A 390 3.40 -11.95 -31.64
C GLU A 390 2.52 -10.75 -31.97
N PHE A 391 1.19 -10.92 -31.85
CA PHE A 391 0.24 -9.84 -32.10
C PHE A 391 0.43 -8.63 -31.16
N ILE A 392 0.73 -8.85 -29.88
CA ILE A 392 0.88 -7.75 -28.91
C ILE A 392 2.24 -7.06 -29.04
N CYS A 393 3.28 -7.78 -29.51
CA CYS A 393 4.64 -7.23 -29.67
C CYS A 393 4.84 -6.46 -30.97
N LEU A 394 3.92 -6.57 -31.94
CA LEU A 394 3.92 -5.81 -33.21
C LEU A 394 3.29 -4.44 -33.03
#